data_5a3f9dc1a74401182b32a0f57fc8c670
#
_entry.id   5a3f9dc1a74401182b32a0f57fc8c670
#
_cell.length_a   1.000
_cell.length_b   1.000
_cell.length_c   1.000
_cell.angle_alpha   90.00
_cell.angle_beta   90.00
_cell.angle_gamma   90.00
#
_symmetry.space_group_name_H-M   'P 1'
#
loop_
_entity.id
_entity.type
_entity.pdbx_description
1 polymer ?
#
loop_
_entity_poly.entity_id
_entity_poly.type
_entity_poly.pdbx_seq_one_letter_code
_entity_poly.pdbx_strand_id
1 'polypeptide(L)'
;IQDIATCIYTGMMTDTGNFSFNSNYPEMYQIVGDLVALGVNKDAIYNRVFNAYSADRMRLMGYCLYQKMKIFPEHHTALIYLSKKELYRFNFRSGDAEGIVNLPLQIKDIHYSCFMREDKVNPTEESLAGGSKTKIKISLRSQGDRPVNVFAKDIFNGGGHANASGGEYYGPLTEAVQQFLENYQKYFNL
;
A
#
# COMPACT_ATOMS: atom_id res chain seq x y z
N ILE A 1 17.75 -26.94 -6.99
CA ILE A 1 18.48 -25.82 -6.29
C ILE A 1 18.09 -24.49 -6.90
N GLN A 2 18.11 -24.32 -8.22
CA GLN A 2 17.80 -23.05 -8.90
C GLN A 2 16.39 -22.51 -8.56
N ASP A 3 15.38 -23.37 -8.50
CA ASP A 3 14.01 -22.94 -8.15
C ASP A 3 13.93 -22.41 -6.72
N ILE A 4 14.63 -23.05 -5.78
CA ILE A 4 14.72 -22.58 -4.39
C ILE A 4 15.40 -21.21 -4.34
N ALA A 5 16.54 -21.07 -5.03
CA ALA A 5 17.26 -19.80 -5.13
C ALA A 5 16.39 -18.69 -5.75
N THR A 6 15.61 -19.03 -6.78
CA THR A 6 14.65 -18.11 -7.42
C THR A 6 13.57 -17.65 -6.43
N CYS A 7 13.02 -18.55 -5.61
CA CYS A 7 12.04 -18.21 -4.59
C CYS A 7 12.62 -17.29 -3.52
N ILE A 8 13.83 -17.60 -3.01
CA ILE A 8 14.52 -16.80 -2.00
C ILE A 8 14.79 -15.40 -2.56
N TYR A 9 15.38 -15.30 -3.76
CA TYR A 9 15.65 -14.01 -4.40
C TYR A 9 14.37 -13.19 -4.58
N THR A 10 13.30 -13.81 -5.06
CA THR A 10 12.01 -13.14 -5.26
C THR A 10 11.48 -12.58 -3.94
N GLY A 11 11.53 -13.36 -2.86
CA GLY A 11 11.13 -12.91 -1.53
C GLY A 11 11.96 -11.72 -1.05
N MET A 12 13.28 -11.80 -1.15
CA MET A 12 14.19 -10.68 -0.78
C MET A 12 13.88 -9.43 -1.59
N MET A 13 13.72 -9.57 -2.92
CA MET A 13 13.44 -8.45 -3.82
C MET A 13 12.09 -7.78 -3.52
N THR A 14 11.04 -8.55 -3.26
CA THR A 14 9.70 -8.00 -2.99
C THR A 14 9.59 -7.37 -1.62
N ASP A 15 10.17 -7.97 -0.58
CA ASP A 15 10.14 -7.48 0.78
C ASP A 15 10.95 -6.18 0.96
N THR A 16 12.04 -6.05 0.25
CA THR A 16 12.92 -4.88 0.27
C THR A 16 12.56 -3.80 -0.75
N GLY A 17 11.46 -3.96 -1.49
CA GLY A 17 11.09 -3.04 -2.57
C GLY A 17 12.21 -2.90 -3.61
N ASN A 18 12.68 -4.00 -4.15
CA ASN A 18 13.82 -4.07 -5.06
C ASN A 18 15.11 -3.48 -4.44
N PHE A 19 15.42 -3.90 -3.21
CA PHE A 19 16.59 -3.46 -2.44
C PHE A 19 16.64 -1.96 -2.15
N SER A 20 15.47 -1.31 -2.10
CA SER A 20 15.35 0.12 -1.77
C SER A 20 15.14 0.38 -0.28
N PHE A 21 14.67 -0.62 0.47
CA PHE A 21 14.38 -0.50 1.90
C PHE A 21 15.06 -1.62 2.68
N ASN A 22 15.50 -1.32 3.90
CA ASN A 22 16.09 -2.29 4.83
C ASN A 22 17.15 -3.20 4.16
N SER A 23 17.97 -2.65 3.28
CA SER A 23 18.93 -3.40 2.46
C SER A 23 20.37 -2.90 2.59
N ASN A 24 20.66 -2.15 3.64
CA ASN A 24 21.98 -1.50 3.85
C ASN A 24 22.97 -2.42 4.59
N TYR A 25 22.96 -3.72 4.28
CA TYR A 25 23.83 -4.73 4.88
C TYR A 25 24.68 -5.39 3.80
N PRO A 26 26.01 -5.41 3.92
CA PRO A 26 26.88 -6.05 2.94
C PRO A 26 26.54 -7.54 2.69
N GLU A 27 26.14 -8.26 3.74
CA GLU A 27 25.79 -9.68 3.70
C GLU A 27 24.61 -9.96 2.78
N MET A 28 23.64 -9.05 2.71
CA MET A 28 22.51 -9.18 1.79
C MET A 28 22.98 -9.26 0.34
N TYR A 29 23.91 -8.39 -0.05
CA TYR A 29 24.42 -8.35 -1.43
C TYR A 29 25.34 -9.54 -1.74
N GLN A 30 26.02 -10.10 -0.73
CA GLN A 30 26.77 -11.36 -0.86
C GLN A 30 25.79 -12.51 -1.17
N ILE A 31 24.70 -12.62 -0.38
CA ILE A 31 23.65 -13.63 -0.60
C ILE A 31 23.04 -13.47 -2.01
N VAL A 32 22.74 -12.24 -2.43
CA VAL A 32 22.22 -11.97 -3.79
C VAL A 32 23.23 -12.44 -4.85
N GLY A 33 24.52 -12.20 -4.66
CA GLY A 33 25.58 -12.68 -5.54
C GLY A 33 25.61 -14.20 -5.65
N ASP A 34 25.52 -14.91 -4.53
CA ASP A 34 25.46 -16.37 -4.46
C ASP A 34 24.22 -16.92 -5.18
N LEU A 35 23.07 -16.30 -4.98
CA LEU A 35 21.83 -16.70 -5.65
C LEU A 35 21.94 -16.53 -7.18
N VAL A 36 22.55 -15.44 -7.64
CA VAL A 36 22.80 -15.21 -9.07
C VAL A 36 23.78 -16.26 -9.61
N ALA A 37 24.82 -16.63 -8.85
CA ALA A 37 25.77 -17.69 -9.22
C ALA A 37 25.08 -19.07 -9.33
N LEU A 38 23.99 -19.30 -8.60
CA LEU A 38 23.14 -20.50 -8.71
C LEU A 38 22.18 -20.45 -9.92
N GLY A 39 22.29 -19.44 -10.78
CA GLY A 39 21.53 -19.32 -12.04
C GLY A 39 20.22 -18.56 -11.92
N VAL A 40 20.02 -17.76 -10.86
CA VAL A 40 18.85 -16.88 -10.76
C VAL A 40 18.89 -15.81 -11.84
N ASN A 41 17.84 -15.75 -12.66
CA ASN A 41 17.65 -14.70 -13.64
C ASN A 41 16.88 -13.53 -13.01
N LYS A 42 17.60 -12.59 -12.40
CA LYS A 42 17.04 -11.44 -11.72
C LYS A 42 16.19 -10.52 -12.62
N ASP A 43 16.59 -10.38 -13.88
CA ASP A 43 15.89 -9.50 -14.83
C ASP A 43 14.54 -10.09 -15.24
N ALA A 44 14.46 -11.41 -15.43
CA ALA A 44 13.21 -12.11 -15.69
C ALA A 44 12.26 -12.02 -14.49
N ILE A 45 12.77 -12.13 -13.26
CA ILE A 45 11.97 -11.98 -12.04
C ILE A 45 11.46 -10.53 -11.92
N TYR A 46 12.33 -9.54 -12.08
CA TYR A 46 11.96 -8.13 -12.05
C TYR A 46 10.84 -7.82 -13.04
N ASN A 47 10.98 -8.27 -14.28
CA ASN A 47 9.98 -8.05 -15.32
C ASN A 47 8.63 -8.71 -14.97
N ARG A 48 8.62 -9.90 -14.37
CA ARG A 48 7.39 -10.56 -13.95
C ARG A 48 6.71 -9.87 -12.78
N VAL A 49 7.47 -9.28 -11.88
CA VAL A 49 6.93 -8.65 -10.65
C VAL A 49 6.56 -7.19 -10.89
N PHE A 50 7.42 -6.40 -11.54
CA PHE A 50 7.26 -4.95 -11.63
C PHE A 50 6.83 -4.45 -13.02
N ASN A 51 7.01 -5.23 -14.09
CA ASN A 51 6.68 -4.82 -15.46
C ASN A 51 5.50 -5.62 -16.05
N ALA A 52 4.67 -6.25 -15.22
CA ALA A 52 3.53 -7.06 -15.65
C ALA A 52 2.16 -6.36 -15.41
N TYR A 53 2.14 -5.05 -15.35
CA TYR A 53 0.92 -4.29 -15.08
C TYR A 53 0.01 -4.20 -16.31
N SER A 54 -1.29 -4.36 -16.09
CA SER A 54 -2.28 -4.13 -17.12
C SER A 54 -2.39 -2.65 -17.48
N ALA A 55 -2.86 -2.35 -18.70
CA ALA A 55 -3.15 -0.97 -19.10
C ALA A 55 -4.21 -0.32 -18.19
N ASP A 56 -5.18 -1.09 -17.71
CA ASP A 56 -6.23 -0.60 -16.82
C ASP A 56 -5.65 -0.22 -15.44
N ARG A 57 -4.73 -1.03 -14.90
CA ARG A 57 -3.99 -0.65 -13.68
C ARG A 57 -3.19 0.63 -13.86
N MET A 58 -2.48 0.79 -14.99
CA MET A 58 -1.69 2.01 -15.24
C MET A 58 -2.60 3.25 -15.39
N ARG A 59 -3.76 3.11 -16.02
CA ARG A 59 -4.77 4.18 -16.10
C ARG A 59 -5.36 4.51 -14.73
N LEU A 60 -5.63 3.50 -13.90
CA LEU A 60 -6.09 3.70 -12.51
C LEU A 60 -5.04 4.45 -11.69
N MET A 61 -3.77 4.08 -11.78
CA MET A 61 -2.68 4.79 -11.11
C MET A 61 -2.61 6.27 -11.54
N GLY A 62 -2.66 6.54 -12.85
CA GLY A 62 -2.70 7.90 -13.38
C GLY A 62 -3.90 8.70 -12.86
N TYR A 63 -5.08 8.07 -12.81
CA TYR A 63 -6.30 8.66 -12.25
C TYR A 63 -6.14 8.97 -10.74
N CYS A 64 -5.58 8.04 -9.98
CA CYS A 64 -5.30 8.24 -8.57
C CYS A 64 -4.40 9.45 -8.32
N LEU A 65 -3.30 9.56 -9.07
CA LEU A 65 -2.33 10.63 -8.90
C LEU A 65 -2.85 11.99 -9.36
N TYR A 66 -3.51 12.04 -10.51
CA TYR A 66 -3.94 13.31 -11.11
C TYR A 66 -5.28 13.82 -10.56
N GLN A 67 -6.27 12.93 -10.37
CA GLN A 67 -7.64 13.34 -10.03
C GLN A 67 -8.00 13.13 -8.57
N LYS A 68 -7.40 12.15 -7.89
CA LYS A 68 -7.85 11.70 -6.57
C LYS A 68 -6.91 12.06 -5.43
N MET A 69 -5.64 12.29 -5.73
CA MET A 69 -4.66 12.61 -4.70
C MET A 69 -4.92 14.01 -4.13
N LYS A 70 -5.18 14.04 -2.83
CA LYS A 70 -5.23 15.26 -2.03
C LYS A 70 -3.96 15.37 -1.22
N ILE A 71 -3.33 16.52 -1.27
CA ILE A 71 -2.09 16.81 -0.54
C ILE A 71 -2.40 17.85 0.53
N PHE A 72 -1.93 17.60 1.73
CA PHE A 72 -1.98 18.50 2.89
C PHE A 72 -0.52 18.85 3.25
N PRO A 73 0.06 19.85 2.60
CA PRO A 73 1.49 20.17 2.75
C PRO A 73 1.86 20.55 4.18
N GLU A 74 0.98 21.31 4.85
CA GLU A 74 1.12 21.74 6.26
C GLU A 74 1.16 20.56 7.24
N HIS A 75 0.73 19.38 6.80
CA HIS A 75 0.68 18.15 7.59
C HIS A 75 1.49 17.02 6.95
N HIS A 76 2.33 17.34 5.96
CA HIS A 76 3.19 16.36 5.28
C HIS A 76 2.46 15.08 4.85
N THR A 77 1.17 15.19 4.50
CA THR A 77 0.25 14.07 4.33
C THR A 77 -0.40 14.08 2.97
N ALA A 78 -0.58 12.89 2.38
CA ALA A 78 -1.39 12.69 1.20
C ALA A 78 -2.49 11.65 1.43
N LEU A 79 -3.65 11.88 0.80
CA LEU A 79 -4.82 11.01 0.85
C LEU A 79 -5.32 10.73 -0.56
N ILE A 80 -5.52 9.45 -0.87
CA ILE A 80 -6.19 8.98 -2.09
C ILE A 80 -7.37 8.11 -1.67
N TYR A 81 -8.54 8.29 -2.29
CA TYR A 81 -9.68 7.41 -2.02
C TYR A 81 -10.48 7.13 -3.28
N LEU A 82 -10.96 5.89 -3.41
CA LEU A 82 -11.69 5.39 -4.56
C LEU A 82 -13.00 4.74 -4.16
N SER A 83 -14.07 5.16 -4.82
CA SER A 83 -15.37 4.51 -4.75
C SER A 83 -15.39 3.25 -5.61
N LYS A 84 -16.33 2.35 -5.34
CA LYS A 84 -16.59 1.17 -6.14
C LYS A 84 -16.90 1.48 -7.61
N LYS A 85 -17.61 2.61 -7.87
CA LYS A 85 -17.91 3.08 -9.23
C LYS A 85 -16.63 3.44 -9.98
N GLU A 86 -15.68 4.08 -9.32
CA GLU A 86 -14.38 4.42 -9.92
C GLU A 86 -13.53 3.17 -10.16
N LEU A 87 -13.49 2.24 -9.21
CA LEU A 87 -12.83 0.95 -9.40
C LEU A 87 -13.41 0.19 -10.60
N TYR A 88 -14.74 0.15 -10.73
CA TYR A 88 -15.41 -0.49 -11.86
C TYR A 88 -15.04 0.16 -13.21
N ARG A 89 -14.97 1.49 -13.25
CA ARG A 89 -14.57 2.25 -14.46
C ARG A 89 -13.22 1.81 -15.04
N PHE A 90 -12.31 1.38 -14.17
CA PHE A 90 -10.96 0.94 -14.55
C PHE A 90 -10.80 -0.57 -14.57
N ASN A 91 -11.88 -1.35 -14.62
CA ASN A 91 -11.85 -2.83 -14.62
C ASN A 91 -10.96 -3.39 -13.50
N PHE A 92 -11.01 -2.77 -12.31
CA PHE A 92 -10.17 -3.09 -11.17
C PHE A 92 -10.19 -4.58 -10.84
N ARG A 93 -9.01 -5.15 -10.66
CA ARG A 93 -8.78 -6.52 -10.21
C ARG A 93 -8.01 -6.53 -8.89
N SER A 94 -8.14 -7.63 -8.15
CA SER A 94 -7.32 -7.83 -6.95
C SER A 94 -5.84 -7.69 -7.31
N GLY A 95 -5.09 -6.91 -6.51
CA GLY A 95 -3.69 -6.57 -6.78
C GLY A 95 -3.47 -5.22 -7.49
N ASP A 96 -4.45 -4.69 -8.22
CA ASP A 96 -4.26 -3.43 -8.97
C ASP A 96 -4.04 -2.20 -8.07
N ALA A 97 -4.47 -2.27 -6.81
CA ALA A 97 -4.26 -1.19 -5.83
C ALA A 97 -2.89 -1.26 -5.13
N GLU A 98 -2.15 -2.37 -5.31
CA GLU A 98 -0.86 -2.51 -4.65
C GLU A 98 0.15 -1.45 -5.09
N GLY A 99 0.82 -0.87 -4.10
CA GLY A 99 1.82 0.17 -4.32
C GLY A 99 1.26 1.58 -4.50
N ILE A 100 -0.04 1.78 -4.80
CA ILE A 100 -0.62 3.12 -4.98
C ILE A 100 -0.39 4.00 -3.74
N VAL A 101 -0.53 3.43 -2.55
CA VAL A 101 -0.29 4.14 -1.28
C VAL A 101 1.14 4.63 -1.12
N ASN A 102 2.12 4.02 -1.80
CA ASN A 102 3.52 4.42 -1.69
C ASN A 102 3.87 5.61 -2.60
N LEU A 103 3.09 5.83 -3.67
CA LEU A 103 3.42 6.83 -4.68
C LEU A 103 3.49 8.27 -4.13
N PRO A 104 2.57 8.71 -3.26
CA PRO A 104 2.65 10.07 -2.70
C PRO A 104 3.91 10.31 -1.86
N LEU A 105 4.50 9.27 -1.26
CA LEU A 105 5.73 9.38 -0.47
C LEU A 105 6.97 9.72 -1.31
N GLN A 106 6.86 9.72 -2.64
CA GLN A 106 7.92 10.20 -3.54
C GLN A 106 7.89 11.72 -3.71
N ILE A 107 6.85 12.38 -3.24
CA ILE A 107 6.75 13.84 -3.25
C ILE A 107 7.61 14.36 -2.10
N LYS A 108 8.47 15.36 -2.41
CA LYS A 108 9.28 16.03 -1.41
C LYS A 108 8.40 16.54 -0.26
N ASP A 109 8.84 16.32 0.97
CA ASP A 109 8.18 16.76 2.20
C ASP A 109 6.82 16.09 2.50
N ILE A 110 6.41 15.04 1.75
CA ILE A 110 5.28 14.18 2.12
C ILE A 110 5.80 12.95 2.83
N HIS A 111 5.41 12.79 4.08
CA HIS A 111 5.89 11.74 4.98
C HIS A 111 4.84 10.68 5.32
N TYR A 112 3.58 11.01 5.13
CA TYR A 112 2.43 10.13 5.41
C TYR A 112 1.56 9.98 4.18
N SER A 113 1.10 8.79 3.93
CA SER A 113 0.17 8.50 2.84
C SER A 113 -0.93 7.54 3.29
N CYS A 114 -2.15 7.88 2.93
CA CYS A 114 -3.33 7.05 3.12
C CYS A 114 -3.99 6.75 1.78
N PHE A 115 -4.33 5.48 1.57
CA PHE A 115 -5.14 5.03 0.44
C PHE A 115 -6.37 4.29 0.95
N MET A 116 -7.54 4.71 0.51
CA MET A 116 -8.81 4.09 0.87
C MET A 116 -9.54 3.60 -0.39
N ARG A 117 -10.17 2.45 -0.31
CA ARG A 117 -11.03 1.97 -1.38
C ARG A 117 -12.25 1.22 -0.87
N GLU A 118 -13.36 1.41 -1.56
CA GLU A 118 -14.54 0.59 -1.30
C GLU A 118 -14.32 -0.87 -1.70
N ASP A 119 -14.84 -1.77 -0.88
CA ASP A 119 -14.87 -3.20 -1.11
C ASP A 119 -16.25 -3.76 -0.72
N LYS A 120 -16.47 -5.03 -0.95
CA LYS A 120 -17.67 -5.73 -0.47
C LYS A 120 -17.40 -6.30 0.90
N VAL A 121 -18.43 -6.30 1.74
CA VAL A 121 -18.45 -7.10 2.97
C VAL A 121 -18.59 -8.57 2.56
N ASN A 122 -17.70 -9.41 3.09
CA ASN A 122 -17.79 -10.85 2.90
C ASN A 122 -18.78 -11.46 3.92
N PRO A 123 -19.38 -12.63 3.63
CA PRO A 123 -20.30 -13.28 4.58
C PRO A 123 -19.71 -13.51 5.98
N THR A 124 -18.41 -13.77 6.07
CA THR A 124 -17.69 -13.95 7.35
C THR A 124 -17.51 -12.64 8.14
N GLU A 125 -17.74 -11.50 7.53
CA GLU A 125 -17.59 -10.16 8.12
C GLU A 125 -18.94 -9.52 8.48
N GLU A 126 -20.08 -10.16 8.18
CA GLU A 126 -21.42 -9.59 8.37
C GLU A 126 -21.69 -9.18 9.82
N SER A 127 -21.18 -9.93 10.80
CA SER A 127 -21.31 -9.59 12.21
C SER A 127 -20.56 -8.33 12.61
N LEU A 128 -19.44 -8.04 11.95
CA LEU A 128 -18.60 -6.84 12.17
C LEU A 128 -19.17 -5.62 11.44
N ALA A 129 -19.90 -5.86 10.36
CA ALA A 129 -20.40 -4.82 9.49
C ALA A 129 -21.60 -4.04 10.05
N GLY A 130 -22.22 -4.50 11.17
CA GLY A 130 -23.36 -3.82 11.77
C GLY A 130 -24.52 -3.56 10.80
N GLY A 131 -24.71 -4.42 9.80
CA GLY A 131 -25.70 -4.25 8.72
C GLY A 131 -25.19 -3.46 7.51
N SER A 132 -23.98 -2.92 7.52
CA SER A 132 -23.39 -2.29 6.34
C SER A 132 -23.07 -3.33 5.25
N LYS A 133 -23.34 -2.97 3.99
CA LYS A 133 -22.97 -3.77 2.81
C LYS A 133 -21.65 -3.28 2.17
N THR A 134 -21.06 -2.24 2.72
CA THR A 134 -19.83 -1.62 2.20
C THR A 134 -18.75 -1.66 3.25
N LYS A 135 -17.60 -2.13 2.85
CA LYS A 135 -16.35 -2.11 3.61
C LYS A 135 -15.36 -1.20 2.90
N ILE A 136 -14.67 -0.38 3.66
CA ILE A 136 -13.56 0.43 3.17
C ILE A 136 -12.27 -0.23 3.62
N LYS A 137 -11.41 -0.59 2.68
CA LYS A 137 -10.05 -1.02 2.96
C LYS A 137 -9.14 0.18 3.01
N ILE A 138 -8.39 0.30 4.09
CA ILE A 138 -7.48 1.41 4.36
C ILE A 138 -6.06 0.86 4.34
N SER A 139 -5.17 1.56 3.63
CA SER A 139 -3.73 1.33 3.64
C SER A 139 -3.03 2.60 4.07
N LEU A 140 -2.09 2.48 4.98
CA LEU A 140 -1.32 3.58 5.55
C LEU A 140 0.17 3.31 5.37
N ARG A 141 0.91 4.33 4.97
CA ARG A 141 2.37 4.29 4.85
C ARG A 141 2.98 5.57 5.39
N SER A 142 4.20 5.44 5.88
CA SER A 142 5.02 6.57 6.31
C SER A 142 6.50 6.33 6.06
N GLN A 143 7.32 7.35 6.30
CA GLN A 143 8.77 7.30 6.15
C GLN A 143 9.46 7.69 7.46
N GLY A 144 10.65 7.10 7.71
CA GLY A 144 11.46 7.37 8.91
C GLY A 144 10.75 6.95 10.20
N ASP A 145 11.03 7.64 11.28
CA ASP A 145 10.49 7.37 12.62
C ASP A 145 9.07 7.98 12.79
N ARG A 146 8.15 7.62 11.90
CA ARG A 146 6.79 8.17 11.86
C ARG A 146 5.75 7.03 11.81
N PRO A 147 5.46 6.39 12.96
CA PRO A 147 4.58 5.22 12.98
C PRO A 147 3.13 5.57 12.61
N VAL A 148 2.50 4.73 11.80
CA VAL A 148 1.07 4.82 11.43
C VAL A 148 0.24 3.64 11.98
N ASN A 149 0.87 2.66 12.62
CA ASN A 149 0.19 1.47 13.13
C ASN A 149 -0.74 1.76 14.31
N VAL A 150 -0.41 2.73 15.16
CA VAL A 150 -1.27 3.15 16.26
C VAL A 150 -2.54 3.80 15.70
N PHE A 151 -2.39 4.71 14.73
CA PHE A 151 -3.52 5.32 14.04
C PHE A 151 -4.43 4.27 13.35
N ALA A 152 -3.82 3.30 12.65
CA ALA A 152 -4.55 2.21 12.02
C ALA A 152 -5.39 1.42 13.03
N LYS A 153 -4.81 1.12 14.20
CA LYS A 153 -5.45 0.36 15.26
C LYS A 153 -6.61 1.12 15.90
N ASP A 154 -6.37 2.37 16.29
CA ASP A 154 -7.30 3.14 17.10
C ASP A 154 -8.50 3.67 16.28
N ILE A 155 -8.27 4.01 15.00
CA ILE A 155 -9.29 4.65 14.17
C ILE A 155 -9.95 3.65 13.20
N PHE A 156 -9.21 2.65 12.71
CA PHE A 156 -9.68 1.77 11.64
C PHE A 156 -9.63 0.28 11.98
N ASN A 157 -9.62 -0.08 13.25
CA ASN A 157 -9.60 -1.48 13.72
C ASN A 157 -8.54 -2.34 13.02
N GLY A 158 -7.39 -1.74 12.75
CA GLY A 158 -6.35 -2.32 11.95
C GLY A 158 -5.06 -2.61 12.71
N GLY A 159 -3.95 -2.59 11.98
CA GLY A 159 -2.63 -2.81 12.53
C GLY A 159 -1.60 -3.03 11.41
N GLY A 160 -0.43 -3.48 11.81
CA GLY A 160 0.69 -3.76 10.91
C GLY A 160 2.01 -3.22 11.46
N HIS A 161 3.00 -3.09 10.58
CA HIS A 161 4.31 -2.53 10.93
C HIS A 161 4.22 -1.02 11.16
N ALA A 162 5.20 -0.46 11.86
CA ALA A 162 5.24 0.97 12.18
C ALA A 162 4.96 1.85 10.94
N ASN A 163 5.66 1.61 9.85
CA ASN A 163 5.56 2.41 8.63
C ASN A 163 4.64 1.82 7.54
N ALA A 164 4.03 0.66 7.78
CA ALA A 164 3.18 -0.04 6.81
C ALA A 164 2.04 -0.76 7.52
N SER A 165 0.91 -0.10 7.61
CA SER A 165 -0.26 -0.57 8.33
C SER A 165 -1.51 -0.52 7.46
N GLY A 166 -2.55 -1.19 7.88
CA GLY A 166 -3.84 -1.16 7.23
C GLY A 166 -4.98 -1.27 8.23
N GLY A 167 -6.19 -1.04 7.77
CA GLY A 167 -7.38 -1.16 8.59
C GLY A 167 -8.63 -1.30 7.73
N GLU A 168 -9.76 -1.38 8.39
CA GLU A 168 -11.07 -1.51 7.76
C GLU A 168 -12.10 -0.59 8.44
N TYR A 169 -13.00 -0.08 7.64
CA TYR A 169 -14.15 0.67 8.13
C TYR A 169 -15.42 0.10 7.47
N TYR A 170 -16.46 -0.11 8.25
CA TYR A 170 -17.73 -0.63 7.77
C TYR A 170 -18.76 0.49 7.71
N GLY A 171 -19.00 1.01 6.52
CA GLY A 171 -19.85 2.14 6.26
C GLY A 171 -19.52 2.88 4.96
N PRO A 172 -20.12 4.06 4.75
CA PRO A 172 -19.85 4.87 3.57
C PRO A 172 -18.40 5.36 3.49
N LEU A 173 -17.84 5.44 2.28
CA LEU A 173 -16.49 5.95 2.03
C LEU A 173 -16.31 7.38 2.56
N THR A 174 -17.34 8.20 2.47
CA THR A 174 -17.34 9.58 2.97
C THR A 174 -17.10 9.66 4.48
N GLU A 175 -17.68 8.74 5.24
CA GLU A 175 -17.47 8.67 6.69
C GLU A 175 -16.06 8.21 7.05
N ALA A 176 -15.52 7.20 6.33
CA ALA A 176 -14.13 6.76 6.52
C ALA A 176 -13.14 7.91 6.24
N VAL A 177 -13.38 8.67 5.17
CA VAL A 177 -12.58 9.86 4.83
C VAL A 177 -12.70 10.93 5.92
N GLN A 178 -13.89 11.16 6.44
CA GLN A 178 -14.11 12.10 7.53
C GLN A 178 -13.37 11.68 8.80
N GLN A 179 -13.47 10.41 9.20
CA GLN A 179 -12.71 9.85 10.34
C GLN A 179 -11.20 10.07 10.20
N PHE A 180 -10.67 9.89 9.00
CA PHE A 180 -9.27 10.20 8.74
C PHE A 180 -8.97 11.68 8.96
N LEU A 181 -9.72 12.58 8.34
CA LEU A 181 -9.48 14.02 8.37
C LEU A 181 -9.64 14.64 9.77
N GLU A 182 -10.50 14.08 10.61
CA GLU A 182 -10.72 14.55 11.99
C GLU A 182 -9.61 14.10 12.96
N ASN A 183 -8.88 13.02 12.62
CA ASN A 183 -7.99 12.39 13.59
C ASN A 183 -6.51 12.38 13.18
N TYR A 184 -6.14 12.39 11.89
CA TYR A 184 -4.75 12.18 11.47
C TYR A 184 -3.76 13.17 12.10
N GLN A 185 -4.16 14.41 12.32
CA GLN A 185 -3.32 15.44 12.94
C GLN A 185 -2.88 15.12 14.37
N LYS A 186 -3.68 14.34 15.11
CA LYS A 186 -3.35 13.95 16.49
C LYS A 186 -2.30 12.86 16.59
N TYR A 187 -2.16 12.07 15.52
CA TYR A 187 -1.31 10.88 15.49
C TYR A 187 -0.05 11.09 14.66
N PHE A 188 -0.13 11.88 13.61
CA PHE A 188 1.00 12.17 12.76
C PHE A 188 1.74 13.34 13.38
N ASN A 189 2.94 13.07 13.90
CA ASN A 189 3.80 14.10 14.53
C ASN A 189 4.13 15.14 13.46
N LEU A 190 3.58 16.32 13.64
CA LEU A 190 3.70 17.49 12.77
C LEU A 190 4.65 18.49 13.40
#